data_e67e5ee802a40f50cb6b9fbfe71b079f
#
_entry.id   e67e5ee802a40f50cb6b9fbfe71b079f
#
_cell.length_a   1.000
_cell.length_b   1.000
_cell.length_c   1.000
_cell.angle_alpha   90.00
_cell.angle_beta   90.00
_cell.angle_gamma   90.00
#
_symmetry.space_group_name_H-M   'P 1'
#
loop_
_entity.id
_entity.type
_entity.pdbx_description
1 polymer ?
#
loop_
_entity_poly.entity_id
_entity_poly.type
_entity_poly.pdbx_seq_one_letter_code
_entity_poly.pdbx_strand_id
1 'polypeptide(L)'
;LCSSMGTKLTEVIADSYSKAAGVKVNISYLPGGTQQERLDYLRKHRFDVWLGGTSEEYFMADEQHILQPYIAKESYKVPAELRNRTGQWTSLYLSYIALLSNKNNLHAYGLYAPETWDELLAPQLKDELAIADFDLGGASFGMITSIWQMRGKEQAMAYAAKLNAQQPVYTKGFGEAVDLVYIGKKTVAIVPLDYALQMEARHRHLFATVVKDANRTMLTGAAIMRSAEHPDQARAFLDYLMSDAGVELLPANGYH
;
A
#
# COMPACT_ATOMS: atom_id res chain seq x y z
N LEU A 1 18.15 -0.33 6.33
CA LEU A 1 16.82 -0.04 5.85
C LEU A 1 16.09 -1.34 5.48
N CYS A 2 14.90 -1.56 6.01
CA CYS A 2 13.98 -2.60 5.53
C CYS A 2 12.81 -1.94 4.79
N SER A 3 12.52 -2.36 3.56
CA SER A 3 11.46 -1.73 2.76
C SER A 3 10.36 -2.72 2.37
N SER A 4 9.11 -2.26 2.46
CA SER A 4 7.92 -2.88 1.87
C SER A 4 7.38 -2.11 0.64
N MET A 5 8.08 -1.06 0.23
CA MET A 5 7.77 -0.30 -0.98
C MET A 5 8.34 -0.97 -2.23
N GLY A 6 7.88 -0.54 -3.40
CA GLY A 6 8.41 -0.99 -4.68
C GLY A 6 9.93 -0.78 -4.80
N THR A 7 10.63 -1.76 -5.35
CA THR A 7 12.10 -1.80 -5.45
C THR A 7 12.67 -0.52 -6.04
N LYS A 8 12.14 -0.07 -7.19
CA LYS A 8 12.63 1.11 -7.88
C LYS A 8 12.58 2.38 -7.03
N LEU A 9 11.45 2.64 -6.35
CA LEU A 9 11.32 3.83 -5.51
C LEU A 9 12.22 3.74 -4.28
N THR A 10 12.32 2.56 -3.66
CA THR A 10 13.22 2.32 -2.52
C THR A 10 14.66 2.62 -2.87
N GLU A 11 15.14 2.14 -4.03
CA GLU A 11 16.49 2.37 -4.52
C GLU A 11 16.75 3.85 -4.81
N VAL A 12 15.80 4.53 -5.46
CA VAL A 12 15.90 5.98 -5.74
C VAL A 12 16.01 6.79 -4.44
N ILE A 13 15.19 6.49 -3.44
CA ILE A 13 15.23 7.16 -2.13
C ILE A 13 16.58 6.89 -1.43
N ALA A 14 17.01 5.63 -1.38
CA ALA A 14 18.27 5.24 -0.73
C ALA A 14 19.49 5.87 -1.39
N ASP A 15 19.55 5.87 -2.73
CA ASP A 15 20.63 6.49 -3.49
C ASP A 15 20.68 8.00 -3.32
N SER A 16 19.51 8.65 -3.34
CA SER A 16 19.42 10.09 -3.17
C SER A 16 19.88 10.53 -1.78
N TYR A 17 19.42 9.83 -0.72
CA TYR A 17 19.91 10.08 0.63
C TYR A 17 21.39 9.76 0.79
N SER A 18 21.87 8.65 0.24
CA SER A 18 23.29 8.27 0.31
C SER A 18 24.21 9.36 -0.26
N LYS A 19 23.79 9.97 -1.38
CA LYS A 19 24.52 11.11 -1.99
C LYS A 19 24.46 12.36 -1.14
N ALA A 20 23.28 12.67 -0.57
CA ALA A 20 23.10 13.88 0.24
C ALA A 20 23.83 13.81 1.59
N ALA A 21 23.83 12.65 2.24
CA ALA A 21 24.37 12.46 3.58
C ALA A 21 25.80 11.89 3.59
N GLY A 22 26.34 11.42 2.46
CA GLY A 22 27.65 10.78 2.39
C GLY A 22 27.71 9.42 3.10
N VAL A 23 26.56 8.74 3.28
CA VAL A 23 26.46 7.46 3.97
C VAL A 23 25.90 6.39 3.04
N LYS A 24 26.34 5.14 3.21
CA LYS A 24 25.81 4.02 2.46
C LYS A 24 24.52 3.51 3.11
N VAL A 25 23.44 3.42 2.34
CA VAL A 25 22.19 2.75 2.76
C VAL A 25 22.18 1.31 2.25
N ASN A 26 22.17 0.36 3.18
CA ASN A 26 21.96 -1.04 2.85
C ASN A 26 20.46 -1.34 2.86
N ILE A 27 19.94 -1.90 1.77
CA ILE A 27 18.51 -2.18 1.59
C ILE A 27 18.27 -3.68 1.80
N SER A 28 17.24 -3.99 2.56
CA SER A 28 16.58 -5.31 2.62
C SER A 28 15.11 -5.12 2.31
N TYR A 29 14.51 -6.11 1.66
CA TYR A 29 13.07 -6.07 1.38
C TYR A 29 12.32 -6.94 2.38
N LEU A 30 11.21 -6.40 2.87
CA LEU A 30 10.32 -7.12 3.75
C LEU A 30 9.68 -8.28 2.99
N PRO A 31 9.78 -9.52 3.48
CA PRO A 31 9.18 -10.66 2.78
C PRO A 31 7.66 -10.54 2.74
N GLY A 32 7.04 -11.19 1.76
CA GLY A 32 5.60 -11.37 1.72
C GLY A 32 5.13 -12.21 2.91
N GLY A 33 3.83 -12.12 3.21
CA GLY A 33 3.21 -12.82 4.34
C GLY A 33 2.10 -11.98 4.98
N THR A 34 1.46 -12.52 6.00
CA THR A 34 0.49 -11.80 6.82
C THR A 34 1.12 -10.60 7.52
N GLN A 35 0.31 -9.65 7.94
CA GLN A 35 0.79 -8.49 8.70
C GLN A 35 1.60 -8.92 9.93
N GLN A 36 1.13 -9.93 10.66
CA GLN A 36 1.86 -10.43 11.84
C GLN A 36 3.20 -11.07 11.48
N GLU A 37 3.28 -11.88 10.45
CA GLU A 37 4.54 -12.47 9.99
C GLU A 37 5.56 -11.41 9.58
N ARG A 38 5.12 -10.33 8.92
CA ARG A 38 5.97 -9.19 8.58
C ARG A 38 6.49 -8.45 9.82
N LEU A 39 5.64 -8.22 10.82
CA LEU A 39 6.06 -7.62 12.09
C LEU A 39 7.02 -8.52 12.88
N ASP A 40 6.79 -9.82 12.88
CA ASP A 40 7.69 -10.80 13.49
C ASP A 40 9.05 -10.82 12.79
N TYR A 41 9.07 -10.68 11.47
CA TYR A 41 10.31 -10.54 10.72
C TYR A 41 11.07 -9.26 11.11
N LEU A 42 10.41 -8.12 11.16
CA LEU A 42 10.99 -6.84 11.58
C LEU A 42 11.55 -6.89 13.00
N ARG A 43 10.86 -7.58 13.93
CA ARG A 43 11.29 -7.75 15.31
C ARG A 43 12.50 -8.69 15.44
N LYS A 44 12.56 -9.74 14.62
CA LYS A 44 13.61 -10.76 14.65
C LYS A 44 14.93 -10.28 14.05
N HIS A 45 14.85 -9.36 13.08
CA HIS A 45 16.03 -8.84 12.38
C HIS A 45 16.33 -7.41 12.83
N ARG A 46 17.59 -7.00 12.69
CA ARG A 46 18.00 -5.65 13.07
C ARG A 46 17.98 -4.73 11.86
N PHE A 47 17.13 -3.73 11.93
CA PHE A 47 17.04 -2.67 10.94
C PHE A 47 17.01 -1.32 11.65
N ASP A 48 17.56 -0.27 11.03
CA ASP A 48 17.47 1.08 11.56
C ASP A 48 16.12 1.72 11.21
N VAL A 49 15.66 1.54 9.96
CA VAL A 49 14.42 2.13 9.45
C VAL A 49 13.59 1.07 8.75
N TRP A 50 12.28 1.10 8.99
CA TRP A 50 11.27 0.46 8.17
C TRP A 50 10.62 1.49 7.26
N LEU A 51 10.75 1.31 5.95
CA LEU A 51 10.19 2.17 4.90
C LEU A 51 9.02 1.46 4.21
N GLY A 52 7.88 2.09 4.15
CA GLY A 52 6.72 1.57 3.40
C GLY A 52 5.73 0.94 4.36
N GLY A 53 5.15 0.65 5.08
CA GLY A 53 4.09 0.09 5.92
C GLY A 53 2.79 0.89 5.79
N THR A 54 1.70 0.26 6.08
CA THR A 54 0.38 0.91 6.17
C THR A 54 0.14 1.44 7.58
N SER A 55 -0.84 2.34 7.73
CA SER A 55 -1.24 2.82 9.06
C SER A 55 -1.58 1.68 10.01
N GLU A 56 -2.27 0.64 9.54
CA GLU A 56 -2.66 -0.51 10.33
C GLU A 56 -1.44 -1.27 10.86
N GLU A 57 -0.45 -1.50 9.99
CA GLU A 57 0.79 -2.17 10.37
C GLU A 57 1.58 -1.34 11.39
N TYR A 58 1.61 -0.02 11.25
CA TYR A 58 2.26 0.85 12.23
C TYR A 58 1.55 0.85 13.58
N PHE A 59 0.22 0.83 13.62
CA PHE A 59 -0.53 0.68 14.87
C PHE A 59 -0.20 -0.65 15.55
N MET A 60 -0.21 -1.76 14.81
CA MET A 60 0.17 -3.07 15.36
C MET A 60 1.64 -3.08 15.84
N ALA A 61 2.53 -2.43 15.12
CA ALA A 61 3.94 -2.32 15.48
C ALA A 61 4.16 -1.48 16.75
N ASP A 62 3.39 -0.41 16.93
CA ASP A 62 3.41 0.42 18.14
C ASP A 62 2.89 -0.36 19.36
N GLU A 63 1.76 -1.05 19.24
CA GLU A 63 1.23 -1.93 20.29
C GLU A 63 2.24 -3.03 20.71
N GLN A 64 3.02 -3.54 19.77
CA GLN A 64 4.08 -4.52 20.02
C GLN A 64 5.41 -3.90 20.45
N HIS A 65 5.48 -2.56 20.59
CA HIS A 65 6.66 -1.81 21.04
C HIS A 65 7.93 -2.06 20.21
N ILE A 66 7.81 -2.27 18.90
CA ILE A 66 8.95 -2.49 18.00
C ILE A 66 9.43 -1.21 17.31
N LEU A 67 8.76 -0.09 17.51
CA LEU A 67 9.12 1.22 16.97
C LEU A 67 9.78 2.11 18.00
N GLN A 68 10.58 3.07 17.52
CA GLN A 68 11.18 4.14 18.32
C GLN A 68 10.58 5.47 17.90
N PRO A 69 9.98 6.25 18.83
CA PRO A 69 9.34 7.51 18.46
C PRO A 69 10.37 8.55 18.02
N TYR A 70 10.06 9.24 16.94
CA TYR A 70 10.79 10.38 16.43
C TYR A 70 9.86 11.27 15.60
N ILE A 71 9.84 12.56 15.88
CA ILE A 71 9.12 13.56 15.09
C ILE A 71 10.13 14.21 14.14
N ALA A 72 10.04 13.89 12.85
CA ALA A 72 10.92 14.47 11.84
C ALA A 72 10.73 15.99 11.76
N LYS A 73 11.83 16.73 11.50
CA LYS A 73 11.89 18.19 11.60
C LYS A 73 10.81 18.92 10.78
N GLU A 74 10.54 18.44 9.58
CA GLU A 74 9.58 19.06 8.68
C GLU A 74 8.23 18.33 8.62
N SER A 75 7.95 17.45 9.59
CA SER A 75 6.67 16.71 9.68
C SER A 75 5.45 17.65 9.83
N TYR A 76 5.65 18.91 10.19
CA TYR A 76 4.58 19.91 10.21
C TYR A 76 3.98 20.18 8.82
N LYS A 77 4.67 19.86 7.73
CA LYS A 77 4.17 19.95 6.35
C LYS A 77 3.06 18.93 6.07
N VAL A 78 3.04 17.81 6.79
CA VAL A 78 1.95 16.83 6.70
C VAL A 78 0.70 17.38 7.41
N PRO A 79 -0.50 17.29 6.84
CA PRO A 79 -1.74 17.67 7.50
C PRO A 79 -1.88 17.02 8.89
N ALA A 80 -2.42 17.78 9.87
CA ALA A 80 -2.41 17.36 11.27
C ALA A 80 -3.14 16.03 11.52
N GLU A 81 -4.19 15.75 10.73
CA GLU A 81 -5.00 14.54 10.76
C GLU A 81 -4.26 13.31 10.24
N LEU A 82 -3.19 13.50 9.46
CA LEU A 82 -2.37 12.43 8.87
C LEU A 82 -1.06 12.21 9.64
N ARG A 83 -0.77 13.06 10.62
CA ARG A 83 0.43 12.92 11.45
C ARG A 83 0.23 11.96 12.60
N ASN A 84 1.19 11.07 12.82
CA ASN A 84 1.25 10.37 14.09
C ASN A 84 1.77 11.30 15.19
N ARG A 85 0.91 11.62 16.16
CA ARG A 85 1.21 12.61 17.21
C ARG A 85 2.29 12.16 18.18
N THR A 86 2.50 10.85 18.32
CA THR A 86 3.51 10.27 19.22
C THR A 86 4.84 10.06 18.52
N GLY A 87 4.91 10.29 17.18
CA GLY A 87 6.12 10.13 16.39
C GLY A 87 6.52 8.68 16.14
N GLN A 88 5.65 7.71 16.34
CA GLN A 88 5.96 6.29 16.10
C GLN A 88 6.24 6.01 14.63
N TRP A 89 5.63 6.77 13.72
CA TRP A 89 5.93 6.76 12.29
C TRP A 89 5.75 8.14 11.68
N THR A 90 6.33 8.35 10.51
CA THR A 90 6.19 9.56 9.68
C THR A 90 5.43 9.18 8.41
N SER A 91 4.32 9.89 8.13
CA SER A 91 3.55 9.71 6.91
C SER A 91 4.30 10.27 5.71
N LEU A 92 4.39 9.52 4.62
CA LEU A 92 5.11 9.91 3.40
C LEU A 92 4.15 10.29 2.27
N TYR A 93 3.21 9.43 1.94
CA TYR A 93 2.22 9.71 0.91
C TYR A 93 0.92 8.94 1.19
N LEU A 94 -0.14 9.38 0.51
CA LEU A 94 -1.43 8.72 0.50
C LEU A 94 -1.68 8.09 -0.88
N SER A 95 -2.27 6.91 -0.88
CA SER A 95 -2.85 6.31 -2.07
C SER A 95 -4.32 6.04 -1.85
N TYR A 96 -5.06 5.85 -2.93
CA TYR A 96 -6.44 5.36 -2.88
C TYR A 96 -6.47 3.88 -3.23
N ILE A 97 -7.58 3.23 -2.89
CA ILE A 97 -7.85 1.89 -3.41
C ILE A 97 -8.44 2.06 -4.81
N ALA A 98 -7.94 1.30 -5.76
CA ALA A 98 -8.36 1.32 -7.14
C ALA A 98 -8.71 -0.07 -7.64
N LEU A 99 -9.45 -0.12 -8.73
CA LEU A 99 -9.70 -1.30 -9.52
C LEU A 99 -8.84 -1.24 -10.77
N LEU A 100 -8.07 -2.28 -11.03
CA LEU A 100 -7.37 -2.46 -12.30
C LEU A 100 -8.15 -3.45 -13.14
N SER A 101 -8.63 -3.03 -14.30
CA SER A 101 -9.47 -3.82 -15.17
C SER A 101 -8.81 -4.14 -16.51
N ASN A 102 -9.08 -5.33 -17.06
CA ASN A 102 -8.73 -5.69 -18.43
C ASN A 102 -9.86 -5.28 -19.39
N LYS A 103 -9.59 -4.28 -20.23
CA LYS A 103 -10.59 -3.73 -21.20
C LYS A 103 -11.11 -4.78 -22.16
N ASN A 104 -10.27 -5.70 -22.61
CA ASN A 104 -10.66 -6.73 -23.58
C ASN A 104 -11.67 -7.69 -22.96
N ASN A 105 -11.45 -8.11 -21.71
CA ASN A 105 -12.36 -8.98 -20.99
C ASN A 105 -13.69 -8.26 -20.70
N LEU A 106 -13.63 -7.00 -20.21
CA LEU A 106 -14.83 -6.19 -19.97
C LEU A 106 -15.68 -6.08 -21.24
N HIS A 107 -15.04 -5.76 -22.37
CA HIS A 107 -15.74 -5.67 -23.66
C HIS A 107 -16.37 -7.01 -24.07
N ALA A 108 -15.66 -8.13 -23.87
CA ALA A 108 -16.19 -9.46 -24.18
C ALA A 108 -17.41 -9.83 -23.34
N TYR A 109 -17.50 -9.31 -22.09
CA TYR A 109 -18.64 -9.52 -21.19
C TYR A 109 -19.73 -8.44 -21.32
N GLY A 110 -19.56 -7.45 -22.20
CA GLY A 110 -20.48 -6.34 -22.35
C GLY A 110 -20.55 -5.42 -21.12
N LEU A 111 -19.43 -5.30 -20.40
CA LEU A 111 -19.32 -4.50 -19.18
C LEU A 111 -18.50 -3.24 -19.40
N TYR A 112 -18.82 -2.21 -18.62
CA TYR A 112 -17.94 -1.08 -18.38
C TYR A 112 -17.02 -1.37 -17.20
N ALA A 113 -15.93 -0.59 -17.07
CA ALA A 113 -15.06 -0.68 -15.91
C ALA A 113 -15.84 -0.33 -14.64
N PRO A 114 -15.82 -1.18 -13.61
CA PRO A 114 -16.54 -0.92 -12.37
C PRO A 114 -15.98 0.32 -11.65
N GLU A 115 -16.88 1.12 -11.09
CA GLU A 115 -16.58 2.36 -10.37
C GLU A 115 -17.04 2.31 -8.91
N THR A 116 -17.79 1.28 -8.54
CA THR A 116 -18.29 1.05 -7.18
C THR A 116 -18.00 -0.37 -6.71
N TRP A 117 -18.00 -0.56 -5.38
CA TRP A 117 -17.82 -1.90 -4.83
C TRP A 117 -18.94 -2.86 -5.24
N ASP A 118 -20.18 -2.36 -5.31
CA ASP A 118 -21.34 -3.19 -5.63
C ASP A 118 -21.31 -3.69 -7.08
N GLU A 119 -20.66 -2.97 -7.99
CA GLU A 119 -20.47 -3.41 -9.39
C GLU A 119 -19.56 -4.63 -9.53
N LEU A 120 -18.67 -4.89 -8.54
CA LEU A 120 -17.89 -6.14 -8.50
C LEU A 120 -18.77 -7.38 -8.25
N LEU A 121 -20.00 -7.18 -7.81
CA LEU A 121 -20.96 -8.26 -7.57
C LEU A 121 -21.80 -8.59 -8.83
N ALA A 122 -21.52 -7.97 -9.98
CA ALA A 122 -22.19 -8.28 -11.23
C ALA A 122 -22.02 -9.76 -11.59
N PRO A 123 -23.08 -10.47 -12.03
CA PRO A 123 -22.99 -11.91 -12.33
C PRO A 123 -21.93 -12.26 -13.39
N GLN A 124 -21.64 -11.34 -14.31
CA GLN A 124 -20.63 -11.51 -15.36
C GLN A 124 -19.20 -11.48 -14.81
N LEU A 125 -18.98 -10.96 -13.59
CA LEU A 125 -17.69 -10.94 -12.92
C LEU A 125 -17.49 -12.16 -12.00
N LYS A 126 -18.40 -13.13 -12.03
CA LYS A 126 -18.21 -14.38 -11.29
C LYS A 126 -16.99 -15.13 -11.84
N ASP A 127 -16.08 -15.52 -10.94
CA ASP A 127 -14.77 -16.12 -11.27
C ASP A 127 -13.83 -15.21 -12.09
N GLU A 128 -14.07 -13.89 -12.10
CA GLU A 128 -13.33 -12.92 -12.89
C GLU A 128 -12.53 -11.92 -12.02
N LEU A 129 -12.56 -12.09 -10.71
CA LEU A 129 -11.87 -11.21 -9.78
C LEU A 129 -10.56 -11.83 -9.27
N ALA A 130 -9.51 -11.01 -9.15
CA ALA A 130 -8.27 -11.35 -8.48
C ALA A 130 -8.04 -10.39 -7.30
N ILE A 131 -7.92 -10.92 -6.11
CA ILE A 131 -7.90 -10.15 -4.86
C ILE A 131 -6.74 -10.66 -4.00
N ALA A 132 -5.87 -9.77 -3.52
CA ALA A 132 -4.88 -10.17 -2.53
C ALA A 132 -5.59 -10.64 -1.24
N ASP A 133 -5.08 -11.70 -0.62
CA ASP A 133 -5.66 -12.24 0.60
C ASP A 133 -5.79 -11.13 1.66
N PHE A 134 -6.92 -11.11 2.36
CA PHE A 134 -7.21 -10.07 3.35
C PHE A 134 -6.22 -10.05 4.52
N ASP A 135 -5.67 -11.19 4.89
CA ASP A 135 -4.67 -11.30 5.97
C ASP A 135 -3.34 -10.63 5.62
N LEU A 136 -3.12 -10.32 4.34
CA LEU A 136 -1.95 -9.57 3.88
C LEU A 136 -2.08 -8.07 4.13
N GLY A 137 -3.27 -7.57 4.47
CA GLY A 137 -3.55 -6.14 4.61
C GLY A 137 -3.67 -5.43 3.24
N GLY A 138 -3.28 -4.17 3.20
CA GLY A 138 -3.24 -3.38 1.95
C GLY A 138 -4.61 -3.06 1.37
N ALA A 139 -4.70 -2.99 0.02
CA ALA A 139 -5.91 -2.51 -0.67
C ALA A 139 -7.14 -3.39 -0.43
N SER A 140 -6.99 -4.71 -0.40
CA SER A 140 -8.10 -5.65 -0.18
C SER A 140 -8.69 -5.50 1.23
N PHE A 141 -7.84 -5.45 2.25
CA PHE A 141 -8.25 -5.19 3.62
C PHE A 141 -8.86 -3.79 3.75
N GLY A 142 -8.22 -2.80 3.11
CA GLY A 142 -8.69 -1.42 3.05
C GLY A 142 -10.10 -1.30 2.46
N MET A 143 -10.44 -2.09 1.44
CA MET A 143 -11.80 -2.17 0.90
C MET A 143 -12.82 -2.56 1.96
N ILE A 144 -12.62 -3.67 2.65
CA ILE A 144 -13.57 -4.16 3.67
C ILE A 144 -13.70 -3.16 4.82
N THR A 145 -12.58 -2.59 5.28
CA THR A 145 -12.60 -1.59 6.36
C THR A 145 -13.26 -0.29 5.93
N SER A 146 -13.15 0.11 4.65
CA SER A 146 -13.86 1.28 4.09
C SER A 146 -15.36 1.05 4.08
N ILE A 147 -15.80 -0.11 3.62
CA ILE A 147 -17.23 -0.47 3.63
C ILE A 147 -17.75 -0.52 5.07
N TRP A 148 -16.98 -1.07 6.00
CA TRP A 148 -17.34 -1.08 7.42
C TRP A 148 -17.53 0.34 7.98
N GLN A 149 -16.59 1.23 7.74
CA GLN A 149 -16.69 2.62 8.23
C GLN A 149 -17.87 3.38 7.63
N MET A 150 -18.18 3.16 6.36
CA MET A 150 -19.20 3.89 5.64
C MET A 150 -20.61 3.29 5.78
N ARG A 151 -20.72 1.97 5.82
CA ARG A 151 -22.01 1.24 5.77
C ARG A 151 -22.30 0.45 7.06
N GLY A 152 -21.33 0.35 7.99
CA GLY A 152 -21.44 -0.43 9.22
C GLY A 152 -20.98 -1.88 9.09
N LYS A 153 -20.73 -2.52 10.25
CA LYS A 153 -20.15 -3.88 10.34
C LYS A 153 -20.99 -4.95 9.63
N GLU A 154 -22.30 -4.92 9.84
CA GLU A 154 -23.22 -5.93 9.26
C GLU A 154 -23.21 -5.90 7.74
N GLN A 155 -23.23 -4.69 7.15
CA GLN A 155 -23.20 -4.54 5.69
C GLN A 155 -21.82 -4.92 5.11
N ALA A 156 -20.72 -4.62 5.81
CA ALA A 156 -19.39 -5.06 5.40
C ALA A 156 -19.27 -6.59 5.38
N MET A 157 -19.77 -7.26 6.41
CA MET A 157 -19.78 -8.73 6.48
C MET A 157 -20.67 -9.35 5.41
N ALA A 158 -21.84 -8.77 5.18
CA ALA A 158 -22.75 -9.21 4.11
C ALA A 158 -22.11 -9.00 2.71
N TYR A 159 -21.42 -7.89 2.50
CA TYR A 159 -20.69 -7.62 1.27
C TYR A 159 -19.55 -8.63 1.07
N ALA A 160 -18.74 -8.89 2.09
CA ALA A 160 -17.66 -9.88 2.03
C ALA A 160 -18.18 -11.27 1.65
N ALA A 161 -19.33 -11.69 2.20
CA ALA A 161 -19.97 -12.95 1.84
C ALA A 161 -20.40 -12.98 0.36
N LYS A 162 -21.01 -11.89 -0.15
CA LYS A 162 -21.39 -11.76 -1.57
C LYS A 162 -20.17 -11.76 -2.49
N LEU A 163 -19.09 -11.04 -2.10
CA LEU A 163 -17.86 -11.00 -2.86
C LEU A 163 -17.21 -12.39 -2.93
N ASN A 164 -17.20 -13.13 -1.82
CA ASN A 164 -16.71 -14.51 -1.81
C ASN A 164 -17.55 -15.45 -2.70
N ALA A 165 -18.88 -15.20 -2.81
CA ALA A 165 -19.76 -15.93 -3.71
C ALA A 165 -19.47 -15.66 -5.19
N GLN A 166 -18.76 -14.58 -5.54
CA GLN A 166 -18.19 -14.34 -6.88
C GLN A 166 -17.01 -15.28 -7.20
N GLN A 167 -16.54 -16.08 -6.24
CA GLN A 167 -15.42 -17.01 -6.41
C GLN A 167 -14.12 -16.33 -6.88
N PRO A 168 -13.69 -15.22 -6.23
CA PRO A 168 -12.45 -14.56 -6.61
C PRO A 168 -11.26 -15.50 -6.40
N VAL A 169 -10.20 -15.33 -7.19
CA VAL A 169 -8.90 -15.92 -6.86
C VAL A 169 -8.24 -15.06 -5.78
N TYR A 170 -7.97 -15.66 -4.63
CA TYR A 170 -7.16 -15.03 -3.60
C TYR A 170 -5.67 -15.26 -3.89
N THR A 171 -4.89 -14.19 -3.93
CA THR A 171 -3.48 -14.19 -4.30
C THR A 171 -2.58 -13.86 -3.10
N LYS A 172 -1.30 -14.19 -3.21
CA LYS A 172 -0.28 -13.92 -2.17
C LYS A 172 0.19 -12.46 -2.13
N GLY A 173 -0.47 -11.58 -2.89
CA GLY A 173 -0.20 -10.16 -2.95
C GLY A 173 -0.85 -9.53 -4.17
N PHE A 174 -0.99 -8.21 -4.17
CA PHE A 174 -1.63 -7.49 -5.27
C PHE A 174 -0.86 -7.61 -6.60
N GLY A 175 0.47 -7.82 -6.56
CA GLY A 175 1.26 -8.04 -7.78
C GLY A 175 0.80 -9.26 -8.56
N GLU A 176 0.58 -10.40 -7.89
CA GLU A 176 0.03 -11.61 -8.52
C GLU A 176 -1.40 -11.38 -9.05
N ALA A 177 -2.23 -10.63 -8.33
CA ALA A 177 -3.56 -10.27 -8.80
C ALA A 177 -3.50 -9.43 -10.09
N VAL A 178 -2.58 -8.47 -10.14
CA VAL A 178 -2.31 -7.67 -11.34
C VAL A 178 -1.85 -8.52 -12.52
N ASP A 179 -0.93 -9.46 -12.29
CA ASP A 179 -0.43 -10.35 -13.34
C ASP A 179 -1.57 -11.15 -13.97
N LEU A 180 -2.51 -11.67 -13.16
CA LEU A 180 -3.69 -12.40 -13.67
C LEU A 180 -4.59 -11.51 -14.54
N VAL A 181 -4.77 -10.24 -14.19
CA VAL A 181 -5.54 -9.28 -14.99
C VAL A 181 -4.76 -8.87 -16.23
N TYR A 182 -3.45 -8.63 -16.11
CA TYR A 182 -2.60 -8.26 -17.23
C TYR A 182 -2.62 -9.31 -18.34
N ILE A 183 -2.48 -10.59 -18.00
CA ILE A 183 -2.51 -11.68 -18.99
C ILE A 183 -3.94 -12.10 -19.42
N GLY A 184 -4.98 -11.42 -18.90
CA GLY A 184 -6.39 -11.66 -19.26
C GLY A 184 -7.01 -12.92 -18.64
N LYS A 185 -6.37 -13.55 -17.65
CA LYS A 185 -6.94 -14.70 -16.92
C LYS A 185 -8.03 -14.27 -15.91
N LYS A 186 -7.98 -13.02 -15.47
CA LYS A 186 -9.00 -12.38 -14.64
C LYS A 186 -9.30 -10.99 -15.20
N THR A 187 -10.46 -10.46 -14.85
CA THR A 187 -10.96 -9.22 -15.43
C THR A 187 -10.67 -8.01 -14.55
N VAL A 188 -10.78 -8.15 -13.22
CA VAL A 188 -10.60 -7.04 -12.29
C VAL A 188 -9.73 -7.46 -11.10
N ALA A 189 -8.80 -6.58 -10.69
CA ALA A 189 -8.03 -6.69 -9.46
C ALA A 189 -8.24 -5.46 -8.57
N ILE A 190 -8.15 -5.65 -7.24
CA ILE A 190 -8.17 -4.59 -6.23
C ILE A 190 -6.73 -4.27 -5.84
N VAL A 191 -6.30 -3.03 -6.07
CA VAL A 191 -4.89 -2.62 -5.98
C VAL A 191 -4.74 -1.18 -5.47
N PRO A 192 -3.53 -0.75 -5.03
CA PRO A 192 -3.24 0.66 -4.82
C PRO A 192 -3.31 1.44 -6.14
N LEU A 193 -3.85 2.67 -6.08
CA LEU A 193 -4.06 3.53 -7.27
C LEU A 193 -2.77 3.84 -8.01
N ASP A 194 -1.72 4.19 -7.30
CA ASP A 194 -0.41 4.51 -7.88
C ASP A 194 0.12 3.36 -8.74
N TYR A 195 -0.06 2.12 -8.29
CA TYR A 195 0.32 0.93 -9.05
C TYR A 195 -0.61 0.70 -10.25
N ALA A 196 -1.92 0.89 -10.07
CA ALA A 196 -2.89 0.77 -11.16
C ALA A 196 -2.58 1.75 -12.31
N LEU A 197 -2.30 3.02 -11.97
CA LEU A 197 -1.93 4.06 -12.95
C LEU A 197 -0.63 3.73 -13.67
N GLN A 198 0.38 3.20 -12.97
CA GLN A 198 1.62 2.76 -13.61
C GLN A 198 1.39 1.62 -14.61
N MET A 199 0.51 0.68 -14.29
CA MET A 199 0.16 -0.43 -15.18
C MET A 199 -0.64 0.06 -16.40
N GLU A 200 -1.62 0.95 -16.20
CA GLU A 200 -2.40 1.56 -17.28
C GLU A 200 -1.50 2.34 -18.25
N ALA A 201 -0.57 3.15 -17.73
CA ALA A 201 0.35 3.93 -18.55
C ALA A 201 1.25 3.07 -19.47
N ARG A 202 1.56 1.84 -19.02
CA ARG A 202 2.43 0.91 -19.77
C ARG A 202 1.65 -0.03 -20.69
N HIS A 203 0.36 -0.29 -20.41
CA HIS A 203 -0.42 -1.35 -21.03
C HIS A 203 -1.81 -0.84 -21.46
N ARG A 204 -1.99 -0.58 -22.75
CA ARG A 204 -3.22 0.01 -23.32
C ARG A 204 -4.51 -0.77 -23.05
N HIS A 205 -4.42 -2.07 -22.82
CA HIS A 205 -5.56 -2.93 -22.51
C HIS A 205 -5.96 -2.93 -21.03
N LEU A 206 -5.19 -2.25 -20.19
CA LEU A 206 -5.53 -2.05 -18.78
C LEU A 206 -6.21 -0.69 -18.56
N PHE A 207 -7.00 -0.60 -17.50
CA PHE A 207 -7.70 0.60 -17.08
C PHE A 207 -7.78 0.69 -15.57
N ALA A 208 -7.34 1.82 -15.02
CA ALA A 208 -7.40 2.11 -13.59
C ALA A 208 -8.65 2.92 -13.26
N THR A 209 -9.42 2.50 -12.27
CA THR A 209 -10.60 3.20 -11.78
C THR A 209 -10.50 3.45 -10.30
N VAL A 210 -10.64 4.70 -9.86
CA VAL A 210 -10.82 5.02 -8.44
C VAL A 210 -12.26 4.72 -8.06
N VAL A 211 -12.45 3.93 -7.01
CA VAL A 211 -13.79 3.60 -6.52
C VAL A 211 -14.45 4.84 -5.95
N LYS A 212 -15.68 5.13 -6.37
CA LYS A 212 -16.43 6.35 -6.03
C LYS A 212 -17.11 6.28 -4.65
N ASP A 213 -17.39 5.07 -4.15
CA ASP A 213 -18.08 4.86 -2.90
C ASP A 213 -17.21 4.15 -1.87
N ALA A 214 -17.40 4.47 -0.59
CA ALA A 214 -16.71 3.81 0.53
C ALA A 214 -15.20 3.59 0.27
N ASN A 215 -14.53 4.58 -0.30
CA ASN A 215 -13.09 4.52 -0.54
C ASN A 215 -12.35 5.32 0.54
N ARG A 216 -11.26 4.76 1.04
CA ARG A 216 -10.39 5.44 2.01
C ARG A 216 -8.99 5.62 1.43
N THR A 217 -8.30 6.61 1.96
CA THR A 217 -6.87 6.76 1.69
C THR A 217 -6.07 5.70 2.44
N MET A 218 -5.07 5.16 1.77
CA MET A 218 -4.06 4.28 2.35
C MET A 218 -2.81 5.11 2.62
N LEU A 219 -2.43 5.21 3.88
CA LEU A 219 -1.22 5.90 4.28
C LEU A 219 -0.04 4.95 4.13
N THR A 220 1.03 5.46 3.52
CA THR A 220 2.35 4.83 3.52
C THR A 220 3.35 5.73 4.25
N GLY A 221 4.20 5.14 5.06
CA GLY A 221 5.10 5.91 5.92
C GLY A 221 6.50 5.32 6.08
N ALA A 222 7.20 5.85 7.07
CA ALA A 222 8.49 5.35 7.53
C ALA A 222 8.55 5.41 9.07
N ALA A 223 9.25 4.47 9.68
CA ALA A 223 9.45 4.42 11.13
C ALA A 223 10.88 4.02 11.49
N ILE A 224 11.36 4.51 12.63
CA ILE A 224 12.61 4.06 13.22
C ILE A 224 12.33 2.78 14.02
N MET A 225 13.14 1.76 13.80
CA MET A 225 13.03 0.52 14.57
C MET A 225 13.61 0.71 15.98
N ARG A 226 12.98 0.10 16.99
CA ARG A 226 13.54 0.12 18.36
C ARG A 226 14.90 -0.56 18.44
N SER A 227 15.15 -1.50 17.56
CA SER A 227 16.41 -2.24 17.43
C SER A 227 17.49 -1.51 16.61
N ALA A 228 17.25 -0.24 16.22
CA ALA A 228 18.19 0.52 15.40
C ALA A 228 19.57 0.58 16.02
N GLU A 229 20.58 0.19 15.26
CA GLU A 229 22.00 0.27 15.67
C GLU A 229 22.58 1.67 15.39
N HIS A 230 21.95 2.41 14.45
CA HIS A 230 22.36 3.75 14.05
C HIS A 230 21.22 4.76 14.19
N PRO A 231 20.70 5.01 15.42
CA PRO A 231 19.48 5.81 15.61
C PRO A 231 19.61 7.25 15.11
N ASP A 232 20.79 7.87 15.19
CA ASP A 232 20.99 9.24 14.69
C ASP A 232 20.96 9.30 13.16
N GLN A 233 21.47 8.29 12.47
CA GLN A 233 21.37 8.18 11.01
C GLN A 233 19.94 7.88 10.59
N ALA A 234 19.20 7.05 11.35
CA ALA A 234 17.79 6.79 11.13
C ALA A 234 16.94 8.07 11.25
N ARG A 235 17.20 8.92 12.25
CA ARG A 235 16.57 10.23 12.42
C ARG A 235 16.88 11.16 11.24
N ALA A 236 18.17 11.23 10.85
CA ALA A 236 18.58 12.03 9.69
C ALA A 236 17.92 11.54 8.39
N PHE A 237 17.72 10.23 8.25
CA PHE A 237 16.98 9.67 7.09
C PHE A 237 15.51 10.10 7.08
N LEU A 238 14.81 10.06 8.23
CA LEU A 238 13.43 10.53 8.32
C LEU A 238 13.32 12.05 8.07
N ASP A 239 14.27 12.84 8.60
CA ASP A 239 14.35 14.27 8.29
C ASP A 239 14.53 14.52 6.79
N TYR A 240 15.39 13.74 6.14
CA TYR A 240 15.58 13.82 4.69
C TYR A 240 14.33 13.48 3.90
N LEU A 241 13.61 12.42 4.27
CA LEU A 241 12.35 12.04 3.60
C LEU A 241 11.30 13.18 3.64
N MET A 242 11.31 13.98 4.70
CA MET A 242 10.39 15.11 4.89
C MET A 242 10.90 16.42 4.31
N SER A 243 12.17 16.49 3.91
CA SER A 243 12.74 17.66 3.22
C SER A 243 12.16 17.82 1.80
N ASP A 244 12.30 19.01 1.23
CA ASP A 244 11.85 19.28 -0.15
C ASP A 244 12.47 18.26 -1.13
N ALA A 245 13.76 17.95 -0.98
CA ALA A 245 14.44 16.97 -1.83
C ALA A 245 13.87 15.55 -1.69
N GLY A 246 13.50 15.14 -0.46
CA GLY A 246 12.90 13.83 -0.21
C GLY A 246 11.47 13.73 -0.73
N VAL A 247 10.67 14.77 -0.49
CA VAL A 247 9.25 14.83 -0.92
C VAL A 247 9.15 14.83 -2.45
N GLU A 248 10.02 15.55 -3.18
CA GLU A 248 10.02 15.59 -4.64
C GLU A 248 10.32 14.24 -5.30
N LEU A 249 10.93 13.29 -4.59
CA LEU A 249 11.18 11.95 -5.13
C LEU A 249 9.87 11.16 -5.38
N LEU A 250 8.82 11.43 -4.63
CA LEU A 250 7.56 10.70 -4.72
C LEU A 250 6.84 10.98 -6.04
N PRO A 251 6.43 12.23 -6.37
CA PRO A 251 5.75 12.53 -7.63
C PRO A 251 6.64 12.28 -8.85
N ALA A 252 7.95 12.49 -8.76
CA ALA A 252 8.90 12.17 -9.83
C ALA A 252 8.93 10.68 -10.19
N ASN A 253 8.44 9.81 -9.30
CA ASN A 253 8.34 8.36 -9.51
C ASN A 253 6.87 7.86 -9.57
N GLY A 254 5.89 8.76 -9.71
CA GLY A 254 4.47 8.42 -9.91
C GLY A 254 3.69 8.16 -8.62
N TYR A 255 4.13 8.70 -7.49
CA TYR A 255 3.43 8.67 -6.20
C TYR A 255 2.97 10.09 -5.84
N HIS A 256 1.70 10.29 -5.55
CA HIS A 256 1.08 11.63 -5.37
C HIS A 256 0.43 11.78 -3.99
#